data_714d4c53f12b2bf963332e5d607e81e7
#
_entry.id   714d4c53f12b2bf963332e5d607e81e7
#
_cell.length_a   1.000
_cell.length_b   1.000
_cell.length_c   1.000
_cell.angle_alpha   90.00
_cell.angle_beta   90.00
_cell.angle_gamma   90.00
#
_symmetry.space_group_name_H-M   'P 1'
#
loop_
_entity.id
_entity.type
_entity.pdbx_description
1 polymer ?
#
loop_
_entity_poly.entity_id
_entity_poly.type
_entity_poly.pdbx_seq_one_letter_code
_entity_poly.pdbx_strand_id
1 'polypeptide(L)'
;MSDVGTTHEDLERFLGEHHLAGAGLKRDKNAVPRQGKTAAHWQWDGIYRGLKRSGEIVTVGPNGMTGMRSVVGIEARKFPIWMNAQILMPGERTQCHRNLRSETRLVCEAPKDAVFVCEYEAYPMERGDVIISPAWTYHDHWNRDKTPALWIDGYDNGYNPNVNVNERMPDNDPYEEVKKPAGYGQRTLGLARPISNEAPFPLPPMRYPWADTQAALMARRENNESDPYEGILIMLASPIDGGPTLPTIAWQAQLLSKQQKTMAHRHNSTTFYFAFEGAGVVVIDGERLAYGQGDIFAVPAWAWHHHENTNNDDTILFSIDDWPAMKKLGFYMKEEAKGF
;
A
#
# COMPACT_ATOMS: atom_id res chain seq x y z
N MET A 1 31.94 39.35 -19.33
CA MET A 1 30.55 39.42 -18.91
C MET A 1 29.75 39.23 -20.19
N SER A 2 29.30 38.29 -20.40
CA SER A 2 28.72 36.97 -20.28
C SER A 2 27.75 36.77 -21.43
N ASP A 3 28.00 35.78 -22.20
CA ASP A 3 27.23 35.31 -23.33
C ASP A 3 25.87 34.72 -22.97
N VAL A 4 25.26 35.16 -21.87
CA VAL A 4 23.98 34.58 -21.40
C VAL A 4 22.80 35.10 -22.18
N GLY A 5 22.96 36.14 -23.00
CA GLY A 5 21.84 36.82 -23.66
C GLY A 5 20.98 37.65 -22.68
N THR A 6 19.92 38.26 -23.20
CA THR A 6 19.10 39.19 -22.43
C THR A 6 17.65 38.73 -22.23
N THR A 7 17.29 37.58 -22.76
CA THR A 7 15.94 37.02 -22.68
C THR A 7 15.84 35.88 -21.67
N HIS A 8 14.63 35.57 -21.25
CA HIS A 8 14.36 34.38 -20.43
C HIS A 8 14.78 33.09 -21.14
N GLU A 9 14.62 33.02 -22.44
CA GLU A 9 15.01 31.86 -23.25
C GLU A 9 16.52 31.68 -23.30
N ASP A 10 17.27 32.79 -23.39
CA ASP A 10 18.73 32.76 -23.36
C ASP A 10 19.24 32.25 -22.02
N LEU A 11 18.63 32.71 -20.92
CA LEU A 11 18.99 32.28 -19.58
C LEU A 11 18.63 30.79 -19.36
N GLU A 12 17.46 30.34 -19.82
CA GLU A 12 17.07 28.92 -19.76
C GLU A 12 18.04 28.04 -20.53
N ARG A 13 18.43 28.46 -21.73
CA ARG A 13 19.43 27.74 -22.56
C ARG A 13 20.77 27.67 -21.84
N PHE A 14 21.29 28.79 -21.37
CA PHE A 14 22.57 28.85 -20.63
C PHE A 14 22.55 27.92 -19.41
N LEU A 15 21.50 27.98 -18.61
CA LEU A 15 21.34 27.12 -17.42
C LEU A 15 21.29 25.64 -17.81
N GLY A 16 20.58 25.28 -18.88
CA GLY A 16 20.52 23.93 -19.39
C GLY A 16 21.88 23.40 -19.86
N GLU A 17 22.67 24.21 -20.54
CA GLU A 17 24.05 23.87 -20.98
C GLU A 17 24.98 23.62 -19.78
N HIS A 18 24.69 24.21 -18.63
CA HIS A 18 25.48 24.06 -17.40
C HIS A 18 24.81 23.07 -16.40
N HIS A 19 23.82 22.29 -16.83
CA HIS A 19 23.05 21.36 -15.97
C HIS A 19 22.40 22.05 -14.75
N LEU A 20 22.01 23.32 -14.92
CA LEU A 20 21.34 24.12 -13.89
C LEU A 20 19.89 24.39 -14.29
N ALA A 21 19.07 24.72 -13.31
CA ALA A 21 17.71 25.22 -13.52
C ALA A 21 17.49 26.52 -12.76
N GLY A 22 16.82 27.49 -13.40
CA GLY A 22 16.52 28.77 -12.79
C GLY A 22 15.17 28.78 -12.08
N ALA A 23 15.12 29.28 -10.85
CA ALA A 23 13.86 29.53 -10.16
C ALA A 23 13.21 30.84 -10.67
N GLY A 24 11.93 30.78 -10.98
CA GLY A 24 11.13 31.98 -11.36
C GLY A 24 11.10 32.30 -12.84
N LEU A 25 11.76 31.53 -13.72
CA LEU A 25 11.81 31.79 -15.15
C LEU A 25 10.49 31.46 -15.86
N LYS A 26 9.77 30.45 -15.46
CA LYS A 26 8.38 30.21 -15.84
C LYS A 26 7.62 29.73 -14.62
N ARG A 27 7.07 30.63 -13.83
CA ARG A 27 6.02 30.23 -12.90
C ARG A 27 4.74 30.05 -13.71
N ASP A 28 4.46 28.81 -14.05
CA ASP A 28 3.06 28.44 -14.19
C ASP A 28 2.42 28.66 -12.81
N LYS A 29 1.65 29.73 -12.68
CA LYS A 29 0.95 30.08 -11.43
C LYS A 29 -0.05 28.99 -10.99
N ASN A 30 -0.29 28.01 -11.87
CA ASN A 30 -1.11 26.82 -11.65
C ASN A 30 -0.29 25.54 -11.53
N ALA A 31 1.04 25.63 -11.56
CA ALA A 31 1.88 24.46 -11.34
C ALA A 31 1.92 24.11 -9.85
N VAL A 32 0.85 23.49 -9.38
CA VAL A 32 0.98 22.50 -8.31
C VAL A 32 1.87 21.38 -8.92
N PRO A 33 2.94 20.95 -8.25
CA PRO A 33 3.68 19.79 -8.68
C PRO A 33 2.69 18.61 -8.68
N ARG A 34 2.19 18.27 -9.86
CA ARG A 34 1.25 17.16 -10.05
C ARG A 34 2.08 15.92 -10.29
N GLN A 35 2.50 15.29 -9.22
CA GLN A 35 2.82 13.87 -9.29
C GLN A 35 1.50 13.16 -9.59
N GLY A 36 1.40 12.48 -10.72
CA GLY A 36 0.21 11.73 -11.13
C GLY A 36 -1.00 12.63 -11.42
N LYS A 37 -1.02 13.29 -12.57
CA LYS A 37 -2.17 14.13 -13.02
C LYS A 37 -3.43 13.32 -13.34
N THR A 38 -3.35 12.01 -13.41
CA THR A 38 -4.43 11.15 -13.89
C THR A 38 -4.71 10.08 -12.85
N ALA A 39 -5.98 9.88 -12.55
CA ALA A 39 -6.43 8.69 -11.87
C ALA A 39 -5.88 7.46 -12.61
N ALA A 40 -5.26 6.57 -11.87
CA ALA A 40 -4.73 5.35 -12.44
C ALA A 40 -5.61 4.17 -12.01
N HIS A 41 -5.90 3.28 -12.95
CA HIS A 41 -6.74 2.10 -12.73
C HIS A 41 -6.13 0.89 -13.42
N TRP A 42 -6.01 -0.20 -12.68
CA TRP A 42 -5.49 -1.46 -13.15
C TRP A 42 -6.49 -2.57 -12.86
N GLN A 43 -7.05 -3.12 -13.92
CA GLN A 43 -8.06 -4.16 -13.82
C GLN A 43 -7.47 -5.49 -13.35
N TRP A 44 -8.17 -6.15 -12.43
CA TRP A 44 -7.75 -7.42 -11.84
C TRP A 44 -7.52 -8.53 -12.85
N ASP A 45 -8.33 -8.63 -13.90
CA ASP A 45 -8.13 -9.65 -14.93
C ASP A 45 -6.72 -9.60 -15.54
N GLY A 46 -6.23 -8.41 -15.87
CA GLY A 46 -4.88 -8.22 -16.39
C GLY A 46 -3.80 -8.58 -15.36
N ILE A 47 -3.96 -8.12 -14.11
CA ILE A 47 -3.05 -8.41 -13.00
C ILE A 47 -3.01 -9.93 -12.75
N TYR A 48 -4.17 -10.56 -12.57
CA TYR A 48 -4.30 -11.97 -12.24
C TYR A 48 -3.71 -12.89 -13.30
N ARG A 49 -4.03 -12.64 -14.58
CA ARG A 49 -3.48 -13.41 -15.71
C ARG A 49 -1.97 -13.24 -15.81
N GLY A 50 -1.47 -12.03 -15.61
CA GLY A 50 -0.04 -11.75 -15.56
C GLY A 50 0.67 -12.50 -14.44
N LEU A 51 0.09 -12.51 -13.23
CA LEU A 51 0.61 -13.26 -12.08
C LEU A 51 0.61 -14.78 -12.35
N LYS A 52 -0.50 -15.33 -12.80
CA LYS A 52 -0.61 -16.77 -13.13
C LYS A 52 0.45 -17.18 -14.14
N ARG A 53 0.60 -16.41 -15.22
CA ARG A 53 1.61 -16.68 -16.24
C ARG A 53 3.04 -16.55 -15.69
N SER A 54 3.28 -15.53 -14.87
CA SER A 54 4.56 -15.37 -14.16
C SER A 54 4.86 -16.59 -13.27
N GLY A 55 3.83 -17.13 -12.58
CA GLY A 55 3.95 -18.36 -11.80
C GLY A 55 4.43 -19.56 -12.58
N GLU A 56 4.09 -19.65 -13.88
CA GLU A 56 4.46 -20.77 -14.74
C GLU A 56 5.89 -20.65 -15.31
N ILE A 57 6.40 -19.45 -15.54
CA ILE A 57 7.63 -19.23 -16.30
C ILE A 57 8.79 -18.63 -15.48
N VAL A 58 8.52 -18.08 -14.30
CA VAL A 58 9.54 -17.44 -13.44
C VAL A 58 9.71 -18.28 -12.18
N THR A 59 10.92 -18.77 -11.93
CA THR A 59 11.26 -19.54 -10.73
C THR A 59 11.60 -18.63 -9.57
N VAL A 60 11.09 -18.94 -8.38
CA VAL A 60 11.34 -18.23 -7.12
C VAL A 60 12.25 -19.06 -6.21
N GLY A 61 13.03 -18.42 -5.39
CA GLY A 61 13.90 -19.03 -4.39
C GLY A 61 15.40 -18.81 -4.67
N PRO A 62 16.29 -19.39 -3.85
CA PRO A 62 17.73 -19.12 -3.90
C PRO A 62 18.38 -19.52 -5.23
N ASN A 63 17.87 -20.55 -5.88
CA ASN A 63 18.32 -21.01 -7.21
C ASN A 63 17.42 -20.52 -8.35
N GLY A 64 16.49 -19.60 -8.05
CA GLY A 64 15.54 -19.08 -9.01
C GLY A 64 16.04 -17.84 -9.74
N MET A 65 15.33 -17.44 -10.79
CA MET A 65 15.61 -16.23 -11.55
C MET A 65 15.35 -14.97 -10.73
N THR A 66 14.50 -15.05 -9.70
CA THR A 66 14.13 -13.91 -8.83
C THR A 66 13.77 -14.39 -7.44
N GLY A 67 13.89 -13.52 -6.45
CA GLY A 67 13.39 -13.76 -5.10
C GLY A 67 11.87 -13.75 -5.00
N MET A 68 11.21 -13.01 -5.89
CA MET A 68 9.75 -12.79 -5.86
C MET A 68 9.20 -12.56 -7.28
N ARG A 69 7.92 -12.84 -7.47
CA ARG A 69 7.17 -12.49 -8.69
C ARG A 69 6.16 -11.42 -8.35
N SER A 70 6.16 -10.34 -9.11
CA SER A 70 5.20 -9.27 -8.91
C SER A 70 4.70 -8.69 -10.23
N VAL A 71 3.46 -8.24 -10.22
CA VAL A 71 2.85 -7.44 -11.29
C VAL A 71 2.46 -6.09 -10.70
N VAL A 72 2.90 -5.02 -11.33
CA VAL A 72 2.67 -3.65 -10.91
C VAL A 72 2.21 -2.80 -12.09
N GLY A 73 1.31 -1.87 -11.83
CA GLY A 73 0.93 -0.88 -12.82
C GLY A 73 2.12 -0.02 -13.25
N ILE A 74 2.31 0.18 -14.55
CA ILE A 74 3.45 0.93 -15.10
C ILE A 74 3.56 2.32 -14.47
N GLU A 75 2.44 3.01 -14.28
CA GLU A 75 2.38 4.35 -13.70
C GLU A 75 2.43 4.37 -12.16
N ALA A 76 2.21 3.23 -11.50
CA ALA A 76 2.11 3.18 -10.03
C ALA A 76 3.38 3.69 -9.33
N ARG A 77 4.56 3.38 -9.88
CA ARG A 77 5.86 3.79 -9.33
C ARG A 77 6.16 5.29 -9.46
N LYS A 78 5.30 6.07 -10.12
CA LYS A 78 5.40 7.53 -10.18
C LYS A 78 4.84 8.22 -8.94
N PHE A 79 4.15 7.48 -8.07
CA PHE A 79 3.60 7.98 -6.82
C PHE A 79 4.58 7.75 -5.66
N PRO A 80 4.48 8.53 -4.56
CA PRO A 80 5.32 8.33 -3.37
C PRO A 80 5.06 7.01 -2.67
N ILE A 81 3.81 6.54 -2.72
CA ILE A 81 3.38 5.20 -2.30
C ILE A 81 2.75 4.48 -3.48
N TRP A 82 2.77 3.17 -3.48
CA TRP A 82 2.17 2.37 -4.55
C TRP A 82 1.89 0.94 -4.12
N MET A 83 1.02 0.27 -4.88
CA MET A 83 0.68 -1.14 -4.70
C MET A 83 1.21 -2.00 -5.84
N ASN A 84 1.55 -3.25 -5.53
CA ASN A 84 1.72 -4.32 -6.52
C ASN A 84 1.04 -5.60 -6.06
N ALA A 85 0.88 -6.54 -6.99
CA ALA A 85 0.37 -7.87 -6.68
C ALA A 85 1.50 -8.90 -6.80
N GLN A 86 1.48 -9.91 -5.92
CA GLN A 86 2.43 -11.02 -5.92
C GLN A 86 1.75 -12.38 -5.90
N ILE A 87 2.46 -13.39 -6.40
CA ILE A 87 2.03 -14.79 -6.39
C ILE A 87 3.15 -15.71 -5.91
N LEU A 88 2.80 -16.66 -5.05
CA LEU A 88 3.65 -17.77 -4.64
C LEU A 88 2.97 -19.09 -4.98
N MET A 89 3.62 -19.89 -5.84
CA MET A 89 3.05 -21.14 -6.32
C MET A 89 3.14 -22.25 -5.26
N PRO A 90 2.41 -23.36 -5.43
CA PRO A 90 2.45 -24.50 -4.52
C PRO A 90 3.87 -25.02 -4.26
N GLY A 91 4.20 -25.21 -2.98
CA GLY A 91 5.50 -25.74 -2.53
C GLY A 91 6.65 -24.74 -2.55
N GLU A 92 6.45 -23.53 -3.07
CA GLU A 92 7.50 -22.52 -3.13
C GLU A 92 7.75 -21.83 -1.78
N ARG A 93 9.01 -21.45 -1.59
CA ARG A 93 9.44 -20.55 -0.51
C ARG A 93 10.37 -19.50 -1.06
N THR A 94 10.13 -18.22 -0.74
CA THR A 94 11.02 -17.14 -1.15
C THR A 94 12.31 -17.18 -0.34
N GLN A 95 13.43 -16.76 -0.92
CA GLN A 95 14.67 -16.59 -0.15
C GLN A 95 14.48 -15.52 0.90
N CYS A 96 14.82 -15.84 2.14
CA CYS A 96 14.72 -14.92 3.26
C CYS A 96 15.60 -13.69 3.02
N HIS A 97 15.03 -12.53 3.26
CA HIS A 97 15.68 -11.25 3.01
C HIS A 97 15.16 -10.17 3.96
N ARG A 98 15.87 -9.05 3.99
CA ARG A 98 15.45 -7.84 4.71
C ARG A 98 15.63 -6.61 3.83
N ASN A 99 14.80 -5.62 4.05
CA ASN A 99 14.79 -4.35 3.33
C ASN A 99 14.89 -3.18 4.32
N LEU A 100 15.50 -2.07 3.91
CA LEU A 100 15.49 -0.85 4.71
C LEU A 100 14.10 -0.22 4.84
N ARG A 101 13.21 -0.47 3.88
CA ARG A 101 11.81 -0.08 3.97
C ARG A 101 11.00 -1.12 4.75
N SER A 102 9.91 -0.69 5.35
CA SER A 102 8.86 -1.61 5.78
C SER A 102 8.13 -2.16 4.55
N GLU A 103 7.64 -3.39 4.65
CA GLU A 103 6.78 -3.98 3.64
C GLU A 103 5.44 -4.33 4.26
N THR A 104 4.39 -4.00 3.55
CA THR A 104 3.03 -4.25 3.98
C THR A 104 2.31 -5.07 2.95
N ARG A 105 1.44 -5.99 3.34
CA ARG A 105 0.73 -6.86 2.42
C ARG A 105 -0.68 -7.16 2.85
N LEU A 106 -1.61 -7.08 1.91
CA LEU A 106 -3.00 -7.53 2.04
C LEU A 106 -3.13 -8.87 1.34
N VAL A 107 -3.55 -9.89 2.05
CA VAL A 107 -3.75 -11.23 1.51
C VAL A 107 -5.04 -11.28 0.70
N CYS A 108 -4.94 -11.56 -0.61
CA CYS A 108 -6.10 -11.68 -1.51
C CYS A 108 -6.65 -13.09 -1.56
N GLU A 109 -5.75 -14.05 -1.75
CA GLU A 109 -6.05 -15.47 -1.77
C GLU A 109 -4.89 -16.20 -1.09
N ALA A 110 -5.19 -17.03 -0.10
CA ALA A 110 -4.18 -17.87 0.49
C ALA A 110 -4.78 -19.22 0.90
N PRO A 111 -4.10 -20.31 0.57
CA PRO A 111 -4.44 -21.60 1.10
C PRO A 111 -4.06 -21.69 2.57
N LYS A 112 -4.69 -22.63 3.29
CA LYS A 112 -4.58 -22.77 4.75
C LYS A 112 -3.13 -22.86 5.28
N ASP A 113 -2.26 -23.49 4.49
CA ASP A 113 -0.85 -23.70 4.88
C ASP A 113 0.13 -22.71 4.23
N ALA A 114 -0.35 -21.57 3.73
CA ALA A 114 0.52 -20.46 3.36
C ALA A 114 0.86 -19.62 4.58
N VAL A 115 2.14 -19.32 4.75
CA VAL A 115 2.64 -18.54 5.88
C VAL A 115 3.63 -17.47 5.44
N PHE A 116 3.62 -16.38 6.17
CA PHE A 116 4.67 -15.37 6.20
C PHE A 116 5.57 -15.66 7.39
N VAL A 117 6.87 -15.82 7.19
CA VAL A 117 7.85 -16.05 8.26
C VAL A 117 8.61 -14.76 8.52
N CYS A 118 8.66 -14.29 9.76
CA CYS A 118 9.38 -13.09 10.15
C CYS A 118 9.80 -13.17 11.62
N GLU A 119 11.05 -12.85 11.91
CA GLU A 119 11.59 -12.85 13.26
C GLU A 119 11.35 -14.18 14.00
N TYR A 120 11.62 -15.29 13.30
CA TYR A 120 11.46 -16.67 13.80
C TYR A 120 10.03 -17.10 14.09
N GLU A 121 9.04 -16.35 13.62
CA GLU A 121 7.62 -16.69 13.77
C GLU A 121 6.95 -16.88 12.41
N ALA A 122 6.08 -17.90 12.29
CA ALA A 122 5.24 -18.10 11.13
C ALA A 122 3.85 -17.50 11.37
N TYR A 123 3.51 -16.49 10.59
CA TYR A 123 2.19 -15.84 10.57
C TYR A 123 1.31 -16.51 9.52
N PRO A 124 0.13 -17.06 9.88
CA PRO A 124 -0.79 -17.54 8.87
C PRO A 124 -1.20 -16.40 7.94
N MET A 125 -1.37 -16.73 6.66
CA MET A 125 -1.87 -15.83 5.65
C MET A 125 -3.32 -16.20 5.35
N GLU A 126 -4.28 -15.43 5.84
CA GLU A 126 -5.70 -15.65 5.58
C GLU A 126 -6.25 -14.50 4.73
N ARG A 127 -7.24 -14.80 3.85
CA ARG A 127 -7.79 -13.76 2.96
C ARG A 127 -8.32 -12.56 3.76
N GLY A 128 -7.89 -11.37 3.39
CA GLY A 128 -8.24 -10.10 4.03
C GLY A 128 -7.31 -9.69 5.18
N ASP A 129 -6.36 -10.53 5.58
CA ASP A 129 -5.35 -10.13 6.54
C ASP A 129 -4.43 -9.05 5.97
N VAL A 130 -4.08 -8.09 6.80
CA VAL A 130 -2.96 -7.19 6.52
C VAL A 130 -1.79 -7.59 7.39
N ILE A 131 -0.62 -7.80 6.77
CA ILE A 131 0.60 -8.25 7.46
C ILE A 131 1.72 -7.24 7.19
N ILE A 132 2.44 -6.88 8.24
CA ILE A 132 3.54 -5.92 8.20
C ILE A 132 4.86 -6.63 8.49
N SER A 133 5.84 -6.50 7.60
CA SER A 133 7.26 -6.72 7.90
C SER A 133 7.93 -5.38 8.16
N PRO A 134 8.42 -5.16 9.39
CA PRO A 134 9.10 -3.92 9.69
C PRO A 134 10.42 -3.77 8.92
N ALA A 135 10.87 -2.52 8.81
CA ALA A 135 12.15 -2.20 8.21
C ALA A 135 13.29 -3.02 8.85
N TRP A 136 14.15 -3.55 8.02
CA TRP A 136 15.37 -4.28 8.38
C TRP A 136 15.16 -5.59 9.16
N THR A 137 13.95 -6.19 9.09
CA THR A 137 13.67 -7.52 9.64
C THR A 137 13.76 -8.59 8.55
N TYR A 138 14.40 -9.72 8.87
CA TYR A 138 14.43 -10.87 7.98
C TYR A 138 13.05 -11.48 7.86
N HIS A 139 12.67 -11.80 6.64
CA HIS A 139 11.39 -12.43 6.36
C HIS A 139 11.41 -13.22 5.05
N ASP A 140 10.51 -14.20 4.98
CA ASP A 140 10.23 -14.98 3.78
C ASP A 140 8.75 -15.38 3.71
N HIS A 141 8.34 -15.93 2.58
CA HIS A 141 6.99 -16.46 2.35
C HIS A 141 7.09 -17.92 1.98
N TRP A 142 6.26 -18.74 2.58
CA TRP A 142 6.24 -20.17 2.34
C TRP A 142 4.82 -20.67 2.06
N ASN A 143 4.59 -21.17 0.84
CA ASN A 143 3.35 -21.82 0.47
C ASN A 143 3.54 -23.35 0.52
N ARG A 144 3.04 -23.95 1.58
CA ARG A 144 3.13 -25.41 1.81
C ARG A 144 1.92 -26.17 1.27
N ASP A 145 0.99 -25.48 0.64
CA ASP A 145 -0.27 -26.03 0.14
C ASP A 145 -0.19 -26.38 -1.35
N LYS A 146 -1.34 -26.77 -1.93
CA LYS A 146 -1.51 -27.21 -3.33
C LYS A 146 -2.07 -26.14 -4.26
N THR A 147 -2.49 -25.01 -3.71
CA THR A 147 -3.00 -23.86 -4.48
C THR A 147 -2.12 -22.64 -4.28
N PRO A 148 -2.06 -21.71 -5.25
CA PRO A 148 -1.26 -20.49 -5.12
C PRO A 148 -1.73 -19.59 -3.98
N ALA A 149 -0.80 -18.82 -3.42
CA ALA A 149 -1.09 -17.69 -2.54
C ALA A 149 -0.86 -16.37 -3.30
N LEU A 150 -1.80 -15.42 -3.15
CA LEU A 150 -1.76 -14.10 -3.79
C LEU A 150 -1.95 -13.01 -2.74
N TRP A 151 -1.20 -11.93 -2.86
CA TRP A 151 -1.35 -10.76 -2.00
C TRP A 151 -1.01 -9.47 -2.74
N ILE A 152 -1.45 -8.36 -2.17
CA ILE A 152 -1.12 -7.01 -2.61
C ILE A 152 -0.15 -6.40 -1.62
N ASP A 153 1.03 -5.99 -2.09
CA ASP A 153 1.95 -5.20 -1.27
C ASP A 153 1.66 -3.71 -1.36
N GLY A 154 1.94 -3.01 -0.27
CA GLY A 154 1.98 -1.56 -0.21
C GLY A 154 3.37 -1.07 0.16
N TYR A 155 3.87 -0.08 -0.57
CA TYR A 155 5.23 0.47 -0.45
C TYR A 155 5.25 1.99 -0.35
N ASP A 156 6.25 2.50 0.38
CA ASP A 156 6.51 3.93 0.58
C ASP A 156 7.87 4.40 0.00
N ASN A 157 8.53 3.55 -0.75
CA ASN A 157 9.88 3.80 -1.26
C ASN A 157 9.96 4.88 -2.36
N GLY A 158 8.84 5.40 -2.82
CA GLY A 158 8.80 6.57 -3.68
C GLY A 158 9.26 7.85 -2.99
N TYR A 159 9.18 7.93 -1.65
CA TYR A 159 9.71 9.05 -0.87
C TYR A 159 11.23 9.13 -0.89
N ASN A 160 11.89 7.98 -0.89
CA ASN A 160 13.35 7.92 -0.91
C ASN A 160 13.83 6.63 -1.62
N PRO A 161 14.34 6.73 -2.85
CA PRO A 161 14.84 5.57 -3.59
C PRO A 161 16.03 4.88 -2.91
N ASN A 162 16.74 5.56 -2.00
CA ASN A 162 17.88 4.97 -1.29
C ASN A 162 17.48 3.94 -0.23
N VAL A 163 16.18 3.84 0.13
CA VAL A 163 15.68 2.77 1.01
C VAL A 163 15.49 1.43 0.29
N ASN A 164 15.76 1.35 -1.01
CA ASN A 164 15.78 0.10 -1.78
C ASN A 164 17.06 -0.72 -1.53
N VAL A 165 17.55 -0.75 -0.31
CA VAL A 165 18.63 -1.65 0.12
C VAL A 165 18.02 -2.96 0.56
N ASN A 166 18.51 -4.05 -0.03
CA ASN A 166 18.07 -5.40 0.23
C ASN A 166 19.27 -6.26 0.60
N GLU A 167 19.11 -7.09 1.62
CA GLU A 167 20.09 -8.10 1.99
C GLU A 167 19.39 -9.46 2.06
N ARG A 168 20.00 -10.49 1.49
CA ARG A 168 19.46 -11.85 1.44
C ARG A 168 20.28 -12.78 2.30
N MET A 169 19.63 -13.78 2.88
CA MET A 169 20.33 -14.88 3.51
C MET A 169 21.14 -15.68 2.46
N PRO A 170 22.26 -16.31 2.85
CA PRO A 170 23.12 -17.01 1.88
C PRO A 170 22.42 -18.23 1.28
N ASP A 171 22.77 -18.57 0.04
CA ASP A 171 22.12 -19.66 -0.74
C ASP A 171 22.22 -21.04 -0.08
N ASN A 172 23.24 -21.26 0.74
CA ASN A 172 23.42 -22.52 1.48
C ASN A 172 22.58 -22.61 2.77
N ASP A 173 21.99 -21.48 3.23
CA ASP A 173 21.05 -21.40 4.34
C ASP A 173 20.03 -20.28 4.06
N PRO A 174 19.11 -20.49 3.09
CA PRO A 174 18.34 -19.40 2.50
C PRO A 174 17.06 -19.04 3.26
N TYR A 175 16.72 -19.76 4.32
CA TYR A 175 15.42 -19.63 4.99
C TYR A 175 15.56 -19.40 6.49
N GLU A 176 14.66 -18.59 7.02
CA GLU A 176 14.59 -18.41 8.45
C GLU A 176 13.94 -19.63 9.14
N GLU A 177 14.56 -20.10 10.23
CA GLU A 177 14.00 -21.17 11.05
C GLU A 177 12.82 -20.66 11.88
N VAL A 178 11.72 -21.42 11.93
CA VAL A 178 10.58 -21.08 12.78
C VAL A 178 10.82 -21.62 14.20
N LYS A 179 11.01 -20.73 15.17
CA LYS A 179 11.31 -21.06 16.59
C LYS A 179 10.22 -20.59 17.54
N LYS A 180 9.48 -19.54 17.19
CA LYS A 180 8.43 -18.96 18.03
C LYS A 180 7.08 -19.62 17.71
N PRO A 181 6.22 -19.83 18.72
CA PRO A 181 4.86 -20.32 18.46
C PRO A 181 4.02 -19.25 17.73
N ALA A 182 3.08 -19.69 16.88
CA ALA A 182 2.21 -18.80 16.13
C ALA A 182 1.48 -17.79 17.05
N GLY A 183 1.44 -16.54 16.65
CA GLY A 183 0.84 -15.42 17.40
C GLY A 183 1.69 -14.94 18.58
N TYR A 184 2.95 -15.36 18.68
CA TYR A 184 3.85 -14.90 19.74
C TYR A 184 4.02 -13.38 19.72
N GLY A 185 4.37 -12.82 18.58
CA GLY A 185 4.57 -11.37 18.44
C GLY A 185 3.30 -10.59 18.78
N GLN A 186 2.15 -11.01 18.27
CA GLN A 186 0.87 -10.35 18.54
C GLN A 186 0.50 -10.39 20.03
N ARG A 187 0.79 -11.50 20.74
CA ARG A 187 0.52 -11.63 22.17
C ARG A 187 1.52 -10.88 23.07
N THR A 188 2.76 -10.75 22.65
CA THR A 188 3.84 -10.21 23.51
C THR A 188 4.25 -8.78 23.15
N LEU A 189 3.87 -8.29 21.98
CA LEU A 189 4.24 -6.96 21.48
C LEU A 189 3.03 -6.10 21.12
N GLY A 190 1.81 -6.64 21.24
CA GLY A 190 0.55 -5.94 21.03
C GLY A 190 0.11 -5.10 22.23
N LEU A 191 -1.15 -5.24 22.63
CA LEU A 191 -1.74 -4.50 23.76
C LEU A 191 -1.13 -4.91 25.12
N ALA A 192 -0.71 -6.18 25.27
CA ALA A 192 0.05 -6.65 26.43
C ALA A 192 1.49 -6.89 26.00
N ARG A 193 2.42 -6.08 26.49
CA ARG A 193 3.83 -6.11 26.11
C ARG A 193 4.74 -5.92 27.33
N PRO A 194 6.01 -6.33 27.25
CA PRO A 194 6.97 -6.09 28.31
C PRO A 194 7.10 -4.60 28.63
N ILE A 195 7.31 -4.27 29.90
CA ILE A 195 7.65 -2.91 30.29
C ILE A 195 9.03 -2.60 29.70
N SER A 196 9.04 -1.69 28.76
CA SER A 196 10.25 -1.17 28.13
C SER A 196 10.11 0.35 28.06
N ASN A 197 11.18 1.05 28.34
CA ASN A 197 11.22 2.52 28.24
C ASN A 197 11.47 2.98 26.81
N GLU A 198 11.75 2.07 25.88
CA GLU A 198 12.03 2.37 24.50
C GLU A 198 10.95 1.75 23.60
N ALA A 199 10.45 2.54 22.66
CA ALA A 199 9.64 1.99 21.59
C ALA A 199 10.49 0.99 20.77
N PRO A 200 9.97 -0.23 20.47
CA PRO A 200 10.72 -1.15 19.64
C PRO A 200 10.97 -0.54 18.27
N PHE A 201 12.26 -0.47 17.91
CA PHE A 201 12.66 -0.12 16.55
C PHE A 201 13.68 -1.17 16.08
N PRO A 202 13.46 -1.83 14.98
CA PRO A 202 12.29 -1.75 14.10
C PRO A 202 10.98 -2.13 14.82
N LEU A 203 9.85 -1.69 14.26
CA LEU A 203 8.52 -2.09 14.75
C LEU A 203 8.42 -3.63 14.75
N PRO A 204 7.67 -4.24 15.69
CA PRO A 204 7.47 -5.69 15.66
C PRO A 204 6.66 -6.10 14.42
N PRO A 205 6.87 -7.30 13.88
CA PRO A 205 5.98 -7.86 12.88
C PRO A 205 4.55 -7.89 13.39
N MET A 206 3.60 -7.53 12.54
CA MET A 206 2.19 -7.39 12.92
C MET A 206 1.29 -8.08 11.90
N ARG A 207 0.24 -8.71 12.40
CA ARG A 207 -0.86 -9.22 11.61
C ARG A 207 -2.15 -8.58 12.09
N TYR A 208 -2.92 -8.03 11.17
CA TYR A 208 -4.28 -7.55 11.38
C TYR A 208 -5.24 -8.57 10.76
N PRO A 209 -5.88 -9.44 11.58
CA PRO A 209 -6.78 -10.45 11.06
C PRO A 209 -8.00 -9.82 10.39
N TRP A 210 -8.41 -10.39 9.26
CA TRP A 210 -9.63 -9.95 8.58
C TRP A 210 -10.87 -10.00 9.48
N ALA A 211 -10.97 -11.06 10.29
CA ALA A 211 -12.07 -11.22 11.22
C ALA A 211 -12.26 -10.01 12.15
N ASP A 212 -11.17 -9.45 12.66
CA ASP A 212 -11.20 -8.27 13.54
C ASP A 212 -11.52 -6.99 12.75
N THR A 213 -10.95 -6.85 11.56
CA THR A 213 -11.22 -5.72 10.64
C THR A 213 -12.68 -5.73 10.22
N GLN A 214 -13.22 -6.89 9.80
CA GLN A 214 -14.59 -7.05 9.41
C GLN A 214 -15.55 -6.76 10.58
N ALA A 215 -15.26 -7.30 11.76
CA ALA A 215 -16.06 -7.06 12.96
C ALA A 215 -16.15 -5.56 13.29
N ALA A 216 -15.05 -4.83 13.16
CA ALA A 216 -15.03 -3.39 13.39
C ALA A 216 -15.87 -2.62 12.36
N LEU A 217 -15.79 -2.97 11.08
CA LEU A 217 -16.64 -2.38 10.03
C LEU A 217 -18.13 -2.65 10.28
N MET A 218 -18.49 -3.90 10.62
CA MET A 218 -19.87 -4.28 10.85
C MET A 218 -20.45 -3.62 12.11
N ALA A 219 -19.70 -3.53 13.21
CA ALA A 219 -20.13 -2.84 14.42
C ALA A 219 -20.47 -1.37 14.16
N ARG A 220 -19.64 -0.66 13.38
CA ARG A 220 -19.94 0.73 13.00
C ARG A 220 -21.14 0.85 12.09
N ARG A 221 -21.31 -0.10 11.16
CA ARG A 221 -22.48 -0.17 10.29
C ARG A 221 -23.78 -0.36 11.09
N GLU A 222 -23.80 -1.28 12.03
CA GLU A 222 -24.95 -1.57 12.89
C GLU A 222 -25.34 -0.36 13.75
N ASN A 223 -24.36 0.45 14.15
CA ASN A 223 -24.56 1.69 14.89
C ASN A 223 -24.81 2.93 14.00
N ASN A 224 -24.90 2.77 12.67
CA ASN A 224 -25.07 3.86 11.71
C ASN A 224 -23.96 4.94 11.79
N GLU A 225 -22.73 4.53 12.09
CA GLU A 225 -21.57 5.42 12.20
C GLU A 225 -20.90 5.61 10.84
N SER A 226 -21.58 6.26 9.91
CA SER A 226 -21.07 6.54 8.55
C SER A 226 -20.68 8.01 8.42
N ASP A 227 -19.46 8.25 7.97
CA ASP A 227 -18.97 9.57 7.60
C ASP A 227 -19.55 9.99 6.23
N PRO A 228 -19.96 11.24 6.03
CA PRO A 228 -20.55 11.67 4.77
C PRO A 228 -19.56 11.65 3.58
N TYR A 229 -18.25 11.74 3.82
CA TYR A 229 -17.22 11.79 2.79
C TYR A 229 -16.56 10.43 2.54
N GLU A 230 -16.51 9.59 3.57
CA GLU A 230 -15.74 8.34 3.52
C GLU A 230 -16.64 7.08 3.66
N GLY A 231 -17.93 7.23 4.04
CA GLY A 231 -18.71 6.07 4.46
C GLY A 231 -18.21 5.53 5.81
N ILE A 232 -18.05 4.24 5.95
CA ILE A 232 -17.46 3.66 7.16
C ILE A 232 -16.00 3.39 6.88
N LEU A 233 -15.13 4.22 7.44
CA LEU A 233 -13.68 4.11 7.29
C LEU A 233 -13.03 3.78 8.63
N ILE A 234 -12.20 2.74 8.66
CA ILE A 234 -11.36 2.38 9.80
C ILE A 234 -9.90 2.34 9.41
N MET A 235 -9.03 2.73 10.31
CA MET A 235 -7.58 2.63 10.17
C MET A 235 -7.08 1.41 10.94
N LEU A 236 -6.18 0.64 10.35
CA LEU A 236 -5.44 -0.42 11.04
C LEU A 236 -4.35 0.24 11.90
N ALA A 237 -4.67 0.38 13.17
CA ALA A 237 -3.84 1.14 14.09
C ALA A 237 -2.58 0.38 14.51
N SER A 238 -1.45 1.10 14.60
CA SER A 238 -0.23 0.58 15.22
C SER A 238 -0.49 0.22 16.68
N PRO A 239 -0.18 -1.01 17.12
CA PRO A 239 -0.35 -1.39 18.53
C PRO A 239 0.67 -0.71 19.45
N ILE A 240 1.66 -0.01 18.89
CA ILE A 240 2.70 0.66 19.66
C ILE A 240 2.17 1.96 20.29
N ASP A 241 1.44 2.73 19.52
CA ASP A 241 1.01 4.09 19.90
C ASP A 241 -0.44 4.42 19.54
N GLY A 242 -1.17 3.48 18.89
CA GLY A 242 -2.53 3.72 18.40
C GLY A 242 -2.58 4.65 17.17
N GLY A 243 -1.43 5.02 16.64
CA GLY A 243 -1.29 5.83 15.43
C GLY A 243 -1.50 5.03 14.14
N PRO A 244 -1.09 5.60 12.98
CA PRO A 244 -1.21 4.90 11.70
C PRO A 244 -0.36 3.63 11.68
N THR A 245 -0.73 2.69 10.82
CA THR A 245 -0.09 1.38 10.66
C THR A 245 1.44 1.46 10.59
N LEU A 246 1.94 2.42 9.80
CA LEU A 246 3.35 2.79 9.72
C LEU A 246 3.50 4.32 9.81
N PRO A 247 4.71 4.82 10.12
CA PRO A 247 4.97 6.26 10.12
C PRO A 247 4.68 6.97 8.80
N THR A 248 4.72 6.25 7.69
CA THR A 248 4.59 6.76 6.31
C THR A 248 3.31 6.33 5.63
N ILE A 249 2.72 5.19 6.02
CA ILE A 249 1.54 4.60 5.40
C ILE A 249 0.49 4.29 6.45
N ALA A 250 -0.75 4.70 6.20
CA ALA A 250 -1.93 4.18 6.89
C ALA A 250 -2.61 3.12 6.01
N TRP A 251 -2.74 1.89 6.51
CA TRP A 251 -3.69 0.94 5.96
C TRP A 251 -5.08 1.22 6.53
N GLN A 252 -6.05 1.19 5.64
CA GLN A 252 -7.43 1.51 5.96
C GLN A 252 -8.36 0.47 5.31
N ALA A 253 -9.49 0.20 5.95
CA ALA A 253 -10.59 -0.54 5.37
C ALA A 253 -11.84 0.35 5.34
N GLN A 254 -12.49 0.41 4.18
CA GLN A 254 -13.64 1.26 3.92
C GLN A 254 -14.83 0.40 3.50
N LEU A 255 -15.97 0.60 4.14
CA LEU A 255 -17.22 0.01 3.74
C LEU A 255 -18.16 1.09 3.21
N LEU A 256 -18.60 0.89 1.99
CA LEU A 256 -19.66 1.65 1.35
C LEU A 256 -20.94 0.81 1.36
N SER A 257 -21.94 1.25 2.09
CA SER A 257 -23.23 0.57 2.14
C SER A 257 -23.89 0.54 0.75
N LYS A 258 -24.78 -0.42 0.56
CA LYS A 258 -25.55 -0.51 -0.69
C LYS A 258 -26.19 0.84 -1.06
N GLN A 259 -26.14 1.21 -2.33
CA GLN A 259 -26.69 2.46 -2.87
C GLN A 259 -26.14 3.73 -2.21
N GLN A 260 -24.99 3.65 -1.54
CA GLN A 260 -24.37 4.80 -0.91
C GLN A 260 -23.55 5.61 -1.92
N LYS A 261 -23.71 6.93 -1.83
CA LYS A 261 -22.85 7.90 -2.48
C LYS A 261 -22.24 8.80 -1.39
N THR A 262 -20.93 8.96 -1.39
CA THR A 262 -20.23 9.88 -0.49
C THR A 262 -20.18 11.30 -1.06
N MET A 263 -19.94 12.26 -0.21
CA MET A 263 -19.68 13.66 -0.62
C MET A 263 -18.23 13.78 -1.14
N ALA A 264 -18.02 14.76 -2.01
CA ALA A 264 -16.69 14.99 -2.57
C ALA A 264 -15.77 15.68 -1.55
N HIS A 265 -14.53 15.22 -1.49
CA HIS A 265 -13.46 15.85 -0.73
C HIS A 265 -12.12 15.72 -1.49
N ARG A 266 -11.09 16.40 -1.00
CA ARG A 266 -9.73 16.25 -1.49
C ARG A 266 -8.72 16.39 -0.37
N HIS A 267 -7.58 15.77 -0.52
CA HIS A 267 -6.43 15.89 0.37
C HIS A 267 -5.13 15.83 -0.43
N ASN A 268 -4.05 16.32 0.14
CA ASN A 268 -2.76 16.33 -0.54
C ASN A 268 -1.92 15.07 -0.28
N SER A 269 -2.49 14.05 0.35
CA SER A 269 -1.96 12.69 0.32
C SER A 269 -2.40 11.95 -0.93
N THR A 270 -1.68 10.90 -1.27
CA THR A 270 -2.01 9.94 -2.33
C THR A 270 -2.65 8.72 -1.70
N THR A 271 -3.75 8.25 -2.28
CA THR A 271 -4.40 7.02 -1.82
C THR A 271 -4.44 5.99 -2.95
N PHE A 272 -3.99 4.78 -2.66
CA PHE A 272 -4.20 3.60 -3.49
C PHE A 272 -5.29 2.74 -2.86
N TYR A 273 -6.23 2.31 -3.68
CA TYR A 273 -7.33 1.44 -3.29
C TYR A 273 -7.21 0.07 -3.95
N PHE A 274 -7.61 -0.95 -3.22
CA PHE A 274 -7.86 -2.29 -3.72
C PHE A 274 -9.33 -2.64 -3.43
N ALA A 275 -10.09 -3.00 -4.46
CA ALA A 275 -11.48 -3.40 -4.33
C ALA A 275 -11.56 -4.85 -3.82
N PHE A 276 -11.67 -5.00 -2.49
CA PHE A 276 -11.61 -6.30 -1.83
C PHE A 276 -12.89 -7.12 -2.01
N GLU A 277 -14.06 -6.47 -1.87
CA GLU A 277 -15.37 -7.07 -2.08
C GLU A 277 -16.29 -6.09 -2.79
N GLY A 278 -17.06 -6.60 -3.74
CA GLY A 278 -18.04 -5.82 -4.48
C GLY A 278 -17.44 -5.02 -5.62
N ALA A 279 -18.17 -3.99 -6.03
CA ALA A 279 -17.84 -3.11 -7.15
C ALA A 279 -18.39 -1.71 -6.88
N GLY A 280 -17.99 -0.72 -7.66
CA GLY A 280 -18.48 0.63 -7.50
C GLY A 280 -17.94 1.59 -8.55
N VAL A 281 -18.10 2.87 -8.27
CA VAL A 281 -17.53 3.96 -9.07
C VAL A 281 -16.80 4.92 -8.13
N VAL A 282 -15.60 5.29 -8.47
CA VAL A 282 -14.94 6.48 -7.91
C VAL A 282 -15.01 7.60 -8.94
N VAL A 283 -15.37 8.80 -8.49
CA VAL A 283 -15.36 10.00 -9.33
C VAL A 283 -14.18 10.84 -8.92
N ILE A 284 -13.26 11.10 -9.84
CA ILE A 284 -12.00 11.83 -9.58
C ILE A 284 -11.93 13.01 -10.54
N ASP A 285 -11.91 14.23 -10.01
CA ASP A 285 -11.94 15.49 -10.78
C ASP A 285 -13.06 15.51 -11.85
N GLY A 286 -14.21 14.89 -11.55
CA GLY A 286 -15.36 14.79 -12.43
C GLY A 286 -15.36 13.60 -13.38
N GLU A 287 -14.25 12.88 -13.51
CA GLU A 287 -14.16 11.65 -14.31
C GLU A 287 -14.65 10.44 -13.51
N ARG A 288 -15.52 9.62 -14.12
CA ARG A 288 -16.10 8.43 -13.51
C ARG A 288 -15.26 7.20 -13.86
N LEU A 289 -14.75 6.52 -12.86
CA LEU A 289 -13.99 5.29 -12.98
C LEU A 289 -14.75 4.18 -12.28
N ALA A 290 -15.29 3.24 -13.07
CA ALA A 290 -15.91 2.04 -12.54
C ALA A 290 -14.83 1.02 -12.17
N TYR A 291 -14.96 0.41 -11.00
CA TYR A 291 -14.08 -0.66 -10.52
C TYR A 291 -14.86 -1.91 -10.13
N GLY A 292 -14.25 -3.04 -10.31
CA GLY A 292 -14.75 -4.35 -9.86
C GLY A 292 -13.84 -4.97 -8.81
N GLN A 293 -14.28 -6.09 -8.24
CA GLN A 293 -13.52 -6.82 -7.24
C GLN A 293 -12.13 -7.20 -7.76
N GLY A 294 -11.10 -6.91 -6.97
CA GLY A 294 -9.70 -7.12 -7.29
C GLY A 294 -9.00 -5.95 -7.99
N ASP A 295 -9.75 -4.98 -8.52
CA ASP A 295 -9.16 -3.83 -9.20
C ASP A 295 -8.34 -2.97 -8.21
N ILE A 296 -7.25 -2.40 -8.74
CA ILE A 296 -6.45 -1.40 -8.05
C ILE A 296 -6.64 -0.07 -8.74
N PHE A 297 -6.87 0.99 -7.97
CA PHE A 297 -6.89 2.35 -8.51
C PHE A 297 -6.24 3.34 -7.56
N ALA A 298 -5.80 4.48 -8.09
CA ALA A 298 -5.15 5.53 -7.32
C ALA A 298 -5.89 6.85 -7.45
N VAL A 299 -6.08 7.51 -6.30
CA VAL A 299 -6.52 8.90 -6.22
C VAL A 299 -5.27 9.76 -6.01
N PRO A 300 -4.93 10.62 -6.99
CA PRO A 300 -3.77 11.49 -6.89
C PRO A 300 -3.95 12.56 -5.80
N ALA A 301 -2.83 13.03 -5.25
CA ALA A 301 -2.82 14.16 -4.33
C ALA A 301 -3.59 15.36 -4.89
N TRP A 302 -4.46 15.95 -4.05
CA TRP A 302 -5.26 17.14 -4.32
C TRP A 302 -6.35 17.00 -5.37
N ALA A 303 -6.70 15.77 -5.82
CA ALA A 303 -7.83 15.52 -6.69
C ALA A 303 -9.14 15.47 -5.90
N TRP A 304 -10.18 16.19 -6.37
CA TRP A 304 -11.52 16.04 -5.82
C TRP A 304 -12.02 14.63 -6.09
N HIS A 305 -12.49 13.93 -5.09
CA HIS A 305 -13.01 12.57 -5.27
C HIS A 305 -14.16 12.23 -4.33
N HIS A 306 -14.97 11.29 -4.77
CA HIS A 306 -16.00 10.65 -3.97
C HIS A 306 -16.27 9.24 -4.51
N HIS A 307 -16.88 8.40 -3.69
CA HIS A 307 -17.23 7.02 -4.02
C HIS A 307 -18.73 6.85 -4.19
N GLU A 308 -19.12 5.97 -5.11
CA GLU A 308 -20.51 5.59 -5.35
C GLU A 308 -20.61 4.06 -5.37
N ASN A 309 -21.33 3.49 -4.40
CA ASN A 309 -21.76 2.11 -4.47
C ASN A 309 -23.18 2.07 -5.05
N THR A 310 -23.31 1.67 -6.29
CA THR A 310 -24.60 1.57 -6.99
C THR A 310 -25.20 0.15 -6.94
N ASN A 311 -24.57 -0.76 -6.21
CA ASN A 311 -24.98 -2.16 -6.10
C ASN A 311 -26.00 -2.36 -4.98
N ASN A 312 -26.60 -3.54 -4.97
CA ASN A 312 -27.54 -3.95 -3.93
C ASN A 312 -26.86 -4.55 -2.69
N ASP A 313 -25.55 -4.76 -2.76
CA ASP A 313 -24.71 -5.26 -1.69
C ASP A 313 -23.69 -4.21 -1.28
N ASP A 314 -23.10 -4.37 -0.11
CA ASP A 314 -22.03 -3.51 0.36
C ASP A 314 -20.77 -3.71 -0.48
N THR A 315 -19.93 -2.67 -0.54
CA THR A 315 -18.61 -2.72 -1.16
C THR A 315 -17.54 -2.48 -0.09
N ILE A 316 -16.49 -3.28 -0.09
CA ILE A 316 -15.37 -3.13 0.83
C ILE A 316 -14.10 -2.85 0.02
N LEU A 317 -13.47 -1.74 0.35
CA LEU A 317 -12.18 -1.33 -0.19
C LEU A 317 -11.12 -1.41 0.92
N PHE A 318 -9.94 -1.89 0.58
CA PHE A 318 -8.73 -1.60 1.35
C PHE A 318 -7.97 -0.46 0.69
N SER A 319 -7.32 0.37 1.48
CA SER A 319 -6.47 1.42 0.94
C SER A 319 -5.17 1.58 1.72
N ILE A 320 -4.15 2.06 1.03
CA ILE A 320 -2.99 2.69 1.63
C ILE A 320 -3.02 4.18 1.33
N ASP A 321 -2.69 4.98 2.32
CA ASP A 321 -2.65 6.44 2.21
C ASP A 321 -1.38 6.96 2.87
N ASP A 322 -0.74 7.97 2.29
CA ASP A 322 0.50 8.56 2.80
C ASP A 322 0.27 9.80 3.68
N TRP A 323 -0.98 10.06 4.10
CA TRP A 323 -1.29 11.15 5.01
C TRP A 323 -0.43 11.15 6.30
N PRO A 324 0.03 9.99 6.84
CA PRO A 324 0.91 10.00 8.01
C PRO A 324 2.23 10.72 7.75
N ALA A 325 2.86 10.46 6.60
CA ALA A 325 4.07 11.15 6.19
C ALA A 325 3.79 12.66 6.01
N MET A 326 2.70 13.02 5.33
CA MET A 326 2.31 14.41 5.13
C MET A 326 2.07 15.14 6.44
N LYS A 327 1.41 14.51 7.42
CA LYS A 327 1.21 15.09 8.76
C LYS A 327 2.52 15.29 9.52
N LYS A 328 3.41 14.29 9.51
CA LYS A 328 4.71 14.38 10.19
C LYS A 328 5.60 15.48 9.61
N LEU A 329 5.50 15.71 8.30
CA LEU A 329 6.22 16.79 7.62
C LEU A 329 5.55 18.17 7.75
N GLY A 330 4.34 18.22 8.34
CA GLY A 330 3.59 19.46 8.49
C GLY A 330 2.90 19.95 7.21
N PHE A 331 2.69 19.06 6.23
CA PHE A 331 2.14 19.40 4.91
C PHE A 331 0.69 18.97 4.70
N TYR A 332 0.13 18.13 5.59
CA TYR A 332 -1.20 17.57 5.38
C TYR A 332 -2.31 18.62 5.34
N MET A 333 -3.10 18.57 4.28
CA MET A 333 -4.29 19.40 4.09
C MET A 333 -5.44 18.53 3.56
N LYS A 334 -6.66 18.79 4.05
CA LYS A 334 -7.91 18.22 3.56
C LYS A 334 -8.92 19.34 3.32
N GLU A 335 -9.69 19.23 2.26
CA GLU A 335 -10.85 20.09 1.98
C GLU A 335 -12.07 19.23 1.69
N GLU A 336 -13.22 19.68 2.15
CA GLU A 336 -14.49 19.02 1.99
C GLU A 336 -15.43 19.92 1.18
N ALA A 337 -16.10 19.34 0.19
CA ALA A 337 -17.11 20.07 -0.57
C ALA A 337 -18.25 20.44 0.40
N LYS A 338 -18.60 21.70 0.45
CA LYS A 338 -19.81 22.16 1.14
C LYS A 338 -21.00 21.58 0.39
N GLY A 339 -21.90 20.89 1.11
CA GLY A 339 -23.03 20.16 0.53
C GLY A 339 -23.74 20.96 -0.56
N PHE A 340 -24.21 20.21 -1.56
CA PHE A 340 -25.10 20.71 -2.61
C PHE A 340 -26.48 20.97 -2.04
#